data_fa921d473d09c7e173c7361d7bad9c81
#
_entry.id   fa921d473d09c7e173c7361d7bad9c81
#
_cell.length_a   1.000
_cell.length_b   1.000
_cell.length_c   1.000
_cell.angle_alpha   90.00
_cell.angle_beta   90.00
_cell.angle_gamma   90.00
#
_symmetry.space_group_name_H-M   'P 1'
#
loop_
_entity.id
_entity.type
_entity.pdbx_description
1 polymer ?
#
loop_
_entity_poly.entity_id
_entity_poly.type
_entity_poly.pdbx_seq_one_letter_code
_entity_poly.pdbx_strand_id
1 'polypeptide(L)'
;MKKSLIALAFGTLGLGIAEFVMMGILPDIAKDLHISIATAGHLISAYALGVCVGAPMLIIARRYPLKHILLVLVGIMMIGNLCAALASNYWVLMIARFISGLPHGAYFGVGSIVAEKLADKGRGSEAVSIMIAGMTIANLFGVPLGTALSTMLSWRLTFLLVGCWGIAILYYIWRWVPMVENLPDTGFKGQFRFLKTQAPWLILGATMLGNGGVFCWYSSPLLTQVSGFSAESLTVLMVLAGFGMVAGNLISGRLSDKYMPGRVAAIAQGMICVALLLVFFLAQISWLNVLLMCLCTAGLFAVSSPQQVLLIRYSKGGEMLGAASVQVAFNLGNAIGAYCGGLPLEVGLGYKYPALIGSGFAFIGFLLLTFFYRKYERTT
;
A
#
# COMPACT_ATOMS: atom_id res chain seq x y z
N MET A 1 19.09 -10.75 11.64
CA MET A 1 18.37 -10.40 10.41
C MET A 1 16.89 -10.77 10.45
N LYS A 2 16.48 -12.04 10.45
CA LYS A 2 15.04 -12.43 10.38
C LYS A 2 14.14 -11.74 11.42
N LYS A 3 14.56 -11.66 12.70
CA LYS A 3 13.78 -11.00 13.76
C LYS A 3 13.54 -9.51 13.49
N SER A 4 14.56 -8.79 13.00
CA SER A 4 14.42 -7.36 12.67
C SER A 4 13.43 -7.13 11.54
N LEU A 5 13.45 -7.94 10.49
CA LEU A 5 12.51 -7.84 9.37
C LEU A 5 11.07 -8.17 9.81
N ILE A 6 10.91 -9.14 10.73
CA ILE A 6 9.60 -9.46 11.33
C ILE A 6 9.08 -8.26 12.15
N ALA A 7 9.96 -7.60 12.93
CA ALA A 7 9.54 -6.40 13.68
C ALA A 7 9.07 -5.28 12.75
N LEU A 8 9.75 -5.09 11.60
CA LEU A 8 9.33 -4.12 10.59
C LEU A 8 7.99 -4.55 9.93
N ALA A 9 7.81 -5.85 9.67
CA ALA A 9 6.56 -6.38 9.12
C ALA A 9 5.38 -6.22 10.10
N PHE A 10 5.60 -6.30 11.40
CA PHE A 10 4.56 -6.00 12.40
C PHE A 10 4.09 -4.54 12.32
N GLY A 11 4.98 -3.60 12.00
CA GLY A 11 4.61 -2.21 11.77
C GLY A 11 3.75 -2.05 10.53
N THR A 12 4.13 -2.64 9.40
CA THR A 12 3.33 -2.60 8.17
C THR A 12 2.02 -3.37 8.29
N LEU A 13 1.95 -4.40 9.12
CA LEU A 13 0.70 -5.08 9.49
C LEU A 13 -0.26 -4.11 10.20
N GLY A 14 0.21 -3.41 11.23
CA GLY A 14 -0.60 -2.44 11.96
C GLY A 14 -1.09 -1.29 11.07
N LEU A 15 -0.21 -0.74 10.23
CA LEU A 15 -0.55 0.32 9.27
C LEU A 15 -1.53 -0.18 8.21
N GLY A 16 -1.35 -1.39 7.69
CA GLY A 16 -2.24 -1.99 6.70
C GLY A 16 -3.64 -2.24 7.28
N ILE A 17 -3.76 -2.75 8.52
CA ILE A 17 -5.06 -2.90 9.18
C ILE A 17 -5.71 -1.52 9.35
N ALA A 18 -4.98 -0.52 9.87
CA ALA A 18 -5.50 0.83 10.07
C ALA A 18 -6.02 1.49 8.79
N GLU A 19 -5.39 1.23 7.64
CA GLU A 19 -5.81 1.75 6.35
C GLU A 19 -7.03 1.01 5.79
N PHE A 20 -6.90 -0.30 5.60
CA PHE A 20 -7.83 -1.07 4.79
C PHE A 20 -9.07 -1.55 5.54
N VAL A 21 -9.04 -1.67 6.86
CA VAL A 21 -10.21 -2.09 7.65
C VAL A 21 -11.40 -1.15 7.48
N MET A 22 -11.14 0.13 7.17
CA MET A 22 -12.18 1.12 6.91
C MET A 22 -13.18 0.67 5.84
N MET A 23 -12.73 -0.08 4.84
CA MET A 23 -13.62 -0.58 3.78
C MET A 23 -14.71 -1.51 4.33
N GLY A 24 -14.40 -2.26 5.38
CA GLY A 24 -15.33 -3.20 5.99
C GLY A 24 -16.19 -2.61 7.11
N ILE A 25 -15.66 -1.61 7.86
CA ILE A 25 -16.35 -1.06 9.05
C ILE A 25 -17.09 0.26 8.78
N LEU A 26 -16.98 0.80 7.57
CA LEU A 26 -17.56 2.09 7.20
C LEU A 26 -19.07 2.19 7.46
N PRO A 27 -19.90 1.18 7.11
CA PRO A 27 -21.33 1.20 7.40
C PRO A 27 -21.64 1.29 8.91
N ASP A 28 -20.86 0.58 9.74
CA ASP A 28 -21.05 0.56 11.19
C ASP A 28 -20.72 1.93 11.81
N ILE A 29 -19.65 2.59 11.32
CA ILE A 29 -19.30 3.95 11.71
C ILE A 29 -20.41 4.94 11.31
N ALA A 30 -20.89 4.83 10.07
CA ALA A 30 -21.95 5.71 9.55
C ALA A 30 -23.22 5.60 10.40
N LYS A 31 -23.62 4.38 10.75
CA LYS A 31 -24.77 4.11 11.62
C LYS A 31 -24.58 4.66 13.03
N ASP A 32 -23.43 4.41 13.67
CA ASP A 32 -23.17 4.81 15.05
C ASP A 32 -23.05 6.35 15.22
N LEU A 33 -22.42 7.02 14.25
CA LEU A 33 -22.26 8.47 14.27
C LEU A 33 -23.43 9.24 13.60
N HIS A 34 -24.47 8.54 13.16
CA HIS A 34 -25.65 9.11 12.48
C HIS A 34 -25.30 9.99 11.27
N ILE A 35 -24.35 9.54 10.44
CA ILE A 35 -23.90 10.22 9.22
C ILE A 35 -24.16 9.34 7.99
N SER A 36 -24.15 9.95 6.79
CA SER A 36 -24.24 9.19 5.55
C SER A 36 -22.97 8.35 5.30
N ILE A 37 -23.10 7.24 4.56
CA ILE A 37 -21.96 6.42 4.13
C ILE A 37 -20.97 7.26 3.30
N ALA A 38 -21.46 8.18 2.47
CA ALA A 38 -20.65 9.10 1.69
C ALA A 38 -19.81 10.02 2.61
N THR A 39 -20.41 10.58 3.67
CA THR A 39 -19.71 11.39 4.68
C THR A 39 -18.68 10.55 5.42
N ALA A 40 -19.01 9.30 5.79
CA ALA A 40 -18.05 8.38 6.41
C ALA A 40 -16.86 8.07 5.49
N GLY A 41 -17.05 8.05 4.17
CA GLY A 41 -15.99 7.89 3.17
C GLY A 41 -14.87 8.94 3.27
N HIS A 42 -15.17 10.16 3.74
CA HIS A 42 -14.16 11.20 3.97
C HIS A 42 -13.10 10.79 5.02
N LEU A 43 -13.42 9.84 5.91
CA LEU A 43 -12.46 9.28 6.88
C LEU A 43 -11.33 8.51 6.20
N ILE A 44 -11.59 7.89 5.05
CA ILE A 44 -10.57 7.26 4.21
C ILE A 44 -9.69 8.34 3.58
N SER A 45 -10.31 9.41 3.06
CA SER A 45 -9.58 10.53 2.47
C SER A 45 -8.70 11.27 3.50
N ALA A 46 -9.18 11.43 4.74
CA ALA A 46 -8.40 12.03 5.82
C ALA A 46 -7.12 11.23 6.12
N TYR A 47 -7.22 9.90 6.16
CA TYR A 47 -6.06 9.05 6.33
C TYR A 47 -5.08 9.19 5.15
N ALA A 48 -5.56 9.11 3.92
CA ALA A 48 -4.74 9.27 2.71
C ALA A 48 -4.05 10.64 2.66
N LEU A 49 -4.74 11.71 3.07
CA LEU A 49 -4.13 13.04 3.21
C LEU A 49 -3.02 13.03 4.28
N GLY A 50 -3.24 12.33 5.40
CA GLY A 50 -2.21 12.11 6.42
C GLY A 50 -0.97 11.44 5.83
N VAL A 51 -1.13 10.39 5.00
CA VAL A 51 -0.02 9.72 4.31
C VAL A 51 0.76 10.70 3.43
N CYS A 52 0.05 11.54 2.66
CA CYS A 52 0.68 12.52 1.77
C CYS A 52 1.47 13.60 2.54
N VAL A 53 0.94 14.06 3.68
CA VAL A 53 1.59 15.09 4.52
C VAL A 53 2.73 14.49 5.36
N GLY A 54 2.59 13.26 5.83
CA GLY A 54 3.58 12.61 6.69
C GLY A 54 4.90 12.29 5.98
N ALA A 55 4.88 11.99 4.69
CA ALA A 55 6.09 11.69 3.93
C ALA A 55 7.08 12.89 3.91
N PRO A 56 6.69 14.13 3.57
CA PRO A 56 7.57 15.30 3.66
C PRO A 56 8.05 15.62 5.08
N MET A 57 7.30 15.25 6.14
CA MET A 57 7.72 15.47 7.52
C MET A 57 9.02 14.72 7.88
N LEU A 58 9.37 13.65 7.15
CA LEU A 58 10.67 12.97 7.30
C LEU A 58 11.87 13.90 7.13
N ILE A 59 11.73 15.00 6.40
CA ILE A 59 12.78 15.99 6.23
C ILE A 59 13.20 16.60 7.57
N ILE A 60 12.25 16.79 8.49
CA ILE A 60 12.52 17.28 9.84
C ILE A 60 13.30 16.23 10.63
N ALA A 61 12.97 14.96 10.44
CA ALA A 61 13.57 13.83 11.14
C ALA A 61 14.93 13.38 10.58
N ARG A 62 15.41 13.94 9.46
CA ARG A 62 16.59 13.48 8.68
C ARG A 62 17.88 13.29 9.48
N ARG A 63 18.05 14.02 10.59
CA ARG A 63 19.25 13.97 11.45
C ARG A 63 19.19 12.90 12.52
N TYR A 64 18.01 12.33 12.77
CA TYR A 64 17.83 11.34 13.81
C TYR A 64 18.14 9.93 13.30
N PRO A 65 18.58 9.02 14.19
CA PRO A 65 18.77 7.62 13.84
C PRO A 65 17.50 6.98 13.32
N LEU A 66 17.60 6.18 12.24
CA LEU A 66 16.45 5.56 11.57
C LEU A 66 15.57 4.74 12.53
N LYS A 67 16.18 4.04 13.50
CA LYS A 67 15.46 3.30 14.54
C LYS A 67 14.57 4.23 15.40
N HIS A 68 15.07 5.38 15.82
CA HIS A 68 14.30 6.33 16.61
C HIS A 68 13.15 6.92 15.81
N ILE A 69 13.37 7.20 14.52
CA ILE A 69 12.30 7.64 13.61
C ILE A 69 11.19 6.59 13.57
N LEU A 70 11.54 5.30 13.37
CA LEU A 70 10.55 4.21 13.37
C LEU A 70 9.75 4.15 14.67
N LEU A 71 10.40 4.28 15.84
CA LEU A 71 9.71 4.27 17.14
C LEU A 71 8.74 5.45 17.29
N VAL A 72 9.14 6.65 16.87
CA VAL A 72 8.26 7.83 16.89
C VAL A 72 7.06 7.64 15.94
N LEU A 73 7.29 7.13 14.72
CA LEU A 73 6.23 6.88 13.76
C LEU A 73 5.21 5.85 14.29
N VAL A 74 5.67 4.79 14.96
CA VAL A 74 4.77 3.82 15.61
C VAL A 74 4.01 4.48 16.77
N GLY A 75 4.65 5.34 17.54
CA GLY A 75 3.99 6.12 18.59
C GLY A 75 2.84 6.98 18.04
N ILE A 76 3.07 7.67 16.92
CA ILE A 76 2.04 8.47 16.24
C ILE A 76 0.90 7.58 15.74
N MET A 77 1.20 6.43 15.12
CA MET A 77 0.20 5.44 14.71
C MET A 77 -0.65 4.97 15.89
N MET A 78 -0.01 4.63 17.00
CA MET A 78 -0.67 4.19 18.24
C MET A 78 -1.62 5.27 18.76
N ILE A 79 -1.14 6.50 18.92
CA ILE A 79 -1.94 7.63 19.42
C ILE A 79 -3.12 7.89 18.49
N GLY A 80 -2.90 7.96 17.17
CA GLY A 80 -3.96 8.20 16.19
C GLY A 80 -5.07 7.13 16.23
N ASN A 81 -4.70 5.85 16.34
CA ASN A 81 -5.69 4.78 16.43
C ASN A 81 -6.39 4.73 17.79
N LEU A 82 -5.70 5.00 18.91
CA LEU A 82 -6.36 5.14 20.23
C LEU A 82 -7.34 6.31 20.26
N CYS A 83 -6.96 7.46 19.69
CA CYS A 83 -7.88 8.59 19.54
C CYS A 83 -9.08 8.24 18.66
N ALA A 84 -8.89 7.46 17.58
CA ALA A 84 -9.98 6.98 16.75
C ALA A 84 -10.94 6.05 17.51
N ALA A 85 -10.41 5.15 18.35
CA ALA A 85 -11.20 4.28 19.21
C ALA A 85 -12.07 5.07 20.23
N LEU A 86 -11.56 6.19 20.71
CA LEU A 86 -12.23 7.06 21.69
C LEU A 86 -13.07 8.17 21.05
N ALA A 87 -13.15 8.23 19.72
CA ALA A 87 -13.84 9.32 19.04
C ALA A 87 -15.35 9.31 19.33
N SER A 88 -15.85 10.42 19.85
CA SER A 88 -17.26 10.63 20.19
C SER A 88 -18.10 11.21 19.05
N ASN A 89 -17.45 11.75 18.01
CA ASN A 89 -18.11 12.36 16.87
C ASN A 89 -17.25 12.30 15.61
N TYR A 90 -17.86 12.65 14.48
CA TYR A 90 -17.24 12.62 13.16
C TYR A 90 -15.94 13.44 13.07
N TRP A 91 -15.90 14.65 13.61
CA TRP A 91 -14.76 15.53 13.47
C TRP A 91 -13.53 15.05 14.27
N VAL A 92 -13.77 14.54 15.49
CA VAL A 92 -12.71 13.91 16.28
C VAL A 92 -12.15 12.68 15.56
N LEU A 93 -13.03 11.86 14.99
CA LEU A 93 -12.60 10.69 14.22
C LEU A 93 -11.84 11.10 12.95
N MET A 94 -12.26 12.17 12.26
CA MET A 94 -11.57 12.72 11.09
C MET A 94 -10.12 13.12 11.43
N ILE A 95 -9.93 13.87 12.52
CA ILE A 95 -8.59 14.30 12.98
C ILE A 95 -7.76 13.08 13.40
N ALA A 96 -8.35 12.14 14.12
CA ALA A 96 -7.67 10.92 14.54
C ALA A 96 -7.22 10.07 13.33
N ARG A 97 -8.03 9.97 12.29
CA ARG A 97 -7.70 9.31 11.03
C ARG A 97 -6.55 10.00 10.29
N PHE A 98 -6.58 11.33 10.21
CA PHE A 98 -5.47 12.10 9.65
C PHE A 98 -4.16 11.84 10.41
N ILE A 99 -4.18 11.91 11.75
CA ILE A 99 -3.02 11.64 12.59
C ILE A 99 -2.51 10.20 12.39
N SER A 100 -3.40 9.20 12.35
CA SER A 100 -3.01 7.80 12.15
C SER A 100 -2.44 7.53 10.75
N GLY A 101 -2.76 8.36 9.76
CA GLY A 101 -2.20 8.31 8.40
C GLY A 101 -0.78 8.89 8.28
N LEU A 102 -0.43 9.90 9.10
CA LEU A 102 0.88 10.58 9.02
C LEU A 102 2.08 9.62 9.01
N PRO A 103 2.16 8.59 9.87
CA PRO A 103 3.30 7.70 9.91
C PRO A 103 3.37 6.72 8.74
N HIS A 104 2.28 6.49 7.99
CA HIS A 104 2.20 5.38 7.04
C HIS A 104 3.30 5.45 5.97
N GLY A 105 3.29 6.48 5.11
CA GLY A 105 4.29 6.62 4.04
C GLY A 105 5.70 6.78 4.59
N ALA A 106 5.86 7.50 5.69
CA ALA A 106 7.12 7.69 6.38
C ALA A 106 7.69 6.37 6.92
N TYR A 107 6.85 5.51 7.52
CA TYR A 107 7.26 4.20 8.02
C TYR A 107 7.71 3.26 6.90
N PHE A 108 6.97 3.22 5.79
CA PHE A 108 7.38 2.44 4.61
C PHE A 108 8.71 2.94 4.06
N GLY A 109 8.92 4.25 3.99
CA GLY A 109 10.19 4.83 3.55
C GLY A 109 11.36 4.43 4.42
N VAL A 110 11.30 4.74 5.71
CA VAL A 110 12.39 4.46 6.67
C VAL A 110 12.57 2.96 6.89
N GLY A 111 11.46 2.22 7.03
CA GLY A 111 11.49 0.77 7.24
C GLY A 111 12.14 0.02 6.08
N SER A 112 11.88 0.44 4.82
CA SER A 112 12.51 -0.17 3.64
C SER A 112 14.02 0.07 3.61
N ILE A 113 14.47 1.27 3.97
CA ILE A 113 15.90 1.59 4.08
C ILE A 113 16.56 0.71 5.16
N VAL A 114 15.91 0.58 6.32
CA VAL A 114 16.41 -0.29 7.40
C VAL A 114 16.41 -1.75 6.96
N ALA A 115 15.36 -2.22 6.28
CA ALA A 115 15.29 -3.59 5.76
C ALA A 115 16.41 -3.87 4.75
N GLU A 116 16.66 -2.95 3.81
CA GLU A 116 17.74 -3.08 2.81
C GLU A 116 19.12 -3.06 3.48
N LYS A 117 19.36 -2.17 4.45
CA LYS A 117 20.63 -2.12 5.21
C LYS A 117 20.90 -3.38 6.05
N LEU A 118 19.86 -4.05 6.52
CA LEU A 118 19.95 -5.29 7.30
C LEU A 118 19.90 -6.56 6.44
N ALA A 119 19.73 -6.42 5.14
CA ALA A 119 19.68 -7.54 4.21
C ALA A 119 21.06 -8.22 4.06
N ASP A 120 21.06 -9.52 3.79
CA ASP A 120 22.24 -10.20 3.32
C ASP A 120 22.66 -9.64 1.95
N LYS A 121 23.94 -9.71 1.64
CA LYS A 121 24.47 -9.20 0.37
C LYS A 121 23.70 -9.77 -0.84
N GLY A 122 23.15 -8.88 -1.66
CA GLY A 122 22.35 -9.23 -2.84
C GLY A 122 20.90 -9.64 -2.56
N ARG A 123 20.36 -9.46 -1.33
CA ARG A 123 18.98 -9.81 -0.96
C ARG A 123 18.17 -8.62 -0.45
N GLY A 124 18.43 -7.42 -0.96
CA GLY A 124 17.77 -6.19 -0.52
C GLY A 124 16.27 -6.17 -0.83
N SER A 125 15.88 -6.57 -2.04
CA SER A 125 14.47 -6.58 -2.45
C SER A 125 13.65 -7.65 -1.70
N GLU A 126 14.26 -8.81 -1.40
CA GLU A 126 13.62 -9.83 -0.56
C GLU A 126 13.40 -9.30 0.86
N ALA A 127 14.37 -8.60 1.44
CA ALA A 127 14.22 -8.02 2.77
C ALA A 127 13.08 -6.97 2.83
N VAL A 128 12.99 -6.11 1.82
CA VAL A 128 11.89 -5.14 1.69
C VAL A 128 10.56 -5.85 1.49
N SER A 129 10.50 -6.93 0.69
CA SER A 129 9.26 -7.69 0.50
C SER A 129 8.78 -8.38 1.79
N ILE A 130 9.69 -8.86 2.64
CA ILE A 130 9.34 -9.41 3.96
C ILE A 130 8.72 -8.32 4.86
N MET A 131 9.27 -7.10 4.84
CA MET A 131 8.66 -5.98 5.55
C MET A 131 7.26 -5.66 5.00
N ILE A 132 7.09 -5.58 3.69
CA ILE A 132 5.80 -5.30 3.04
C ILE A 132 4.79 -6.45 3.26
N ALA A 133 5.25 -7.68 3.51
CA ALA A 133 4.37 -8.82 3.76
C ALA A 133 3.42 -8.58 4.93
N GLY A 134 3.79 -7.77 5.92
CA GLY A 134 2.87 -7.36 6.99
C GLY A 134 1.59 -6.71 6.45
N MET A 135 1.72 -5.82 5.45
CA MET A 135 0.57 -5.17 4.82
C MET A 135 -0.29 -6.15 4.00
N THR A 136 0.31 -7.11 3.31
CA THR A 136 -0.45 -8.12 2.57
C THR A 136 -1.18 -9.08 3.52
N ILE A 137 -0.57 -9.40 4.67
CA ILE A 137 -1.20 -10.17 5.74
C ILE A 137 -2.34 -9.38 6.39
N ALA A 138 -2.21 -8.05 6.53
CA ALA A 138 -3.29 -7.19 6.99
C ALA A 138 -4.52 -7.28 6.07
N ASN A 139 -4.31 -7.25 4.76
CA ASN A 139 -5.41 -7.42 3.80
C ASN A 139 -6.03 -8.83 3.86
N LEU A 140 -5.20 -9.86 4.03
CA LEU A 140 -5.66 -11.26 4.04
C LEU A 140 -6.48 -11.61 5.28
N PHE A 141 -6.05 -11.17 6.46
CA PHE A 141 -6.64 -11.55 7.75
C PHE A 141 -7.14 -10.35 8.55
N GLY A 142 -6.41 -9.24 8.55
CA GLY A 142 -6.70 -8.08 9.39
C GLY A 142 -8.01 -7.40 9.02
N VAL A 143 -8.28 -7.23 7.73
CA VAL A 143 -9.52 -6.61 7.26
C VAL A 143 -10.74 -7.49 7.56
N PRO A 144 -10.78 -8.78 7.22
CA PRO A 144 -11.91 -9.65 7.58
C PRO A 144 -12.15 -9.73 9.09
N LEU A 145 -11.09 -9.88 9.89
CA LEU A 145 -11.20 -9.94 11.34
C LEU A 145 -11.70 -8.62 11.94
N GLY A 146 -11.18 -7.48 11.46
CA GLY A 146 -11.60 -6.17 11.92
C GLY A 146 -13.07 -5.88 11.56
N THR A 147 -13.51 -6.30 10.38
CA THR A 147 -14.92 -6.20 9.97
C THR A 147 -15.82 -7.07 10.85
N ALA A 148 -15.44 -8.33 11.11
CA ALA A 148 -16.18 -9.21 11.99
C ALA A 148 -16.27 -8.63 13.42
N LEU A 149 -15.18 -8.09 13.97
CA LEU A 149 -15.19 -7.42 15.27
C LEU A 149 -16.12 -6.21 15.29
N SER A 150 -16.16 -5.43 14.23
CA SER A 150 -17.04 -4.27 14.09
C SER A 150 -18.51 -4.68 14.14
N THR A 151 -18.89 -5.67 13.33
CA THR A 151 -20.29 -6.14 13.24
C THR A 151 -20.76 -6.85 14.49
N MET A 152 -19.90 -7.63 15.14
CA MET A 152 -20.26 -8.41 16.32
C MET A 152 -20.21 -7.61 17.62
N LEU A 153 -19.31 -6.66 17.73
CA LEU A 153 -19.05 -5.92 18.96
C LEU A 153 -19.06 -4.39 18.74
N SER A 154 -18.01 -3.83 18.17
CA SER A 154 -17.89 -2.38 17.89
C SER A 154 -16.72 -2.10 16.96
N TRP A 155 -16.91 -1.17 16.02
CA TRP A 155 -15.83 -0.64 15.16
C TRP A 155 -14.69 0.02 15.97
N ARG A 156 -15.02 0.58 17.14
CA ARG A 156 -14.03 1.17 18.07
C ARG A 156 -13.01 0.16 18.55
N LEU A 157 -13.45 -1.09 18.78
CA LEU A 157 -12.57 -2.16 19.23
C LEU A 157 -11.47 -2.47 18.19
N THR A 158 -11.78 -2.35 16.91
CA THR A 158 -10.78 -2.55 15.85
C THR A 158 -9.64 -1.52 15.96
N PHE A 159 -9.96 -0.24 16.11
CA PHE A 159 -8.95 0.80 16.32
C PHE A 159 -8.21 0.66 17.65
N LEU A 160 -8.90 0.28 18.71
CA LEU A 160 -8.29 0.00 20.00
C LEU A 160 -7.24 -1.11 19.90
N LEU A 161 -7.56 -2.21 19.23
CA LEU A 161 -6.64 -3.33 19.03
C LEU A 161 -5.43 -2.93 18.18
N VAL A 162 -5.62 -2.15 17.13
CA VAL A 162 -4.50 -1.60 16.33
C VAL A 162 -3.63 -0.68 17.18
N GLY A 163 -4.23 0.18 18.00
CA GLY A 163 -3.51 1.03 18.94
C GLY A 163 -2.69 0.22 19.95
N CYS A 164 -3.30 -0.78 20.59
CA CYS A 164 -2.62 -1.70 21.51
C CYS A 164 -1.52 -2.52 20.83
N TRP A 165 -1.74 -2.95 19.57
CA TRP A 165 -0.72 -3.61 18.77
C TRP A 165 0.54 -2.74 18.60
N GLY A 166 0.37 -1.41 18.58
CA GLY A 166 1.49 -0.46 18.59
C GLY A 166 2.48 -0.67 19.72
N ILE A 167 2.03 -1.10 20.92
CA ILE A 167 2.91 -1.41 22.06
C ILE A 167 3.83 -2.59 21.72
N ALA A 168 3.28 -3.65 21.11
CA ALA A 168 4.07 -4.80 20.67
C ALA A 168 5.08 -4.40 19.59
N ILE A 169 4.67 -3.58 18.62
CA ILE A 169 5.57 -3.07 17.57
C ILE A 169 6.72 -2.27 18.19
N LEU A 170 6.43 -1.33 19.11
CA LEU A 170 7.46 -0.54 19.82
C LEU A 170 8.46 -1.44 20.52
N TYR A 171 7.97 -2.45 21.28
CA TYR A 171 8.82 -3.42 21.97
C TYR A 171 9.72 -4.17 21.00
N TYR A 172 9.17 -4.73 19.91
CA TYR A 172 9.94 -5.54 18.97
C TYR A 172 10.91 -4.71 18.14
N ILE A 173 10.55 -3.48 17.71
CA ILE A 173 11.50 -2.57 17.04
C ILE A 173 12.63 -2.21 18.01
N TRP A 174 12.31 -1.85 19.24
CA TRP A 174 13.30 -1.52 20.26
C TRP A 174 14.25 -2.70 20.52
N ARG A 175 13.72 -3.91 20.63
CA ARG A 175 14.49 -5.11 21.03
C ARG A 175 15.23 -5.79 19.87
N TRP A 176 14.65 -5.81 18.68
CA TRP A 176 15.13 -6.62 17.56
C TRP A 176 15.78 -5.81 16.44
N VAL A 177 15.44 -4.54 16.27
CA VAL A 177 16.06 -3.70 15.25
C VAL A 177 17.32 -3.06 15.84
N PRO A 178 18.53 -3.34 15.30
CA PRO A 178 19.73 -2.69 15.76
C PRO A 178 19.79 -1.24 15.31
N MET A 179 20.71 -0.47 15.90
CA MET A 179 21.09 0.83 15.32
C MET A 179 21.82 0.55 14.00
N VAL A 180 21.30 1.14 12.94
CA VAL A 180 21.94 1.09 11.61
C VAL A 180 22.59 2.43 11.32
N GLU A 181 23.57 2.43 10.42
CA GLU A 181 24.26 3.64 9.99
C GLU A 181 23.26 4.69 9.46
N ASN A 182 23.42 5.91 9.91
CA ASN A 182 22.56 7.01 9.48
C ASN A 182 22.80 7.34 7.99
N LEU A 183 21.79 7.89 7.36
CA LEU A 183 21.94 8.49 6.03
C LEU A 183 22.71 9.82 6.15
N PRO A 184 23.50 10.19 5.13
CA PRO A 184 24.15 11.49 5.08
C PRO A 184 23.13 12.63 5.14
N ASP A 185 23.33 13.63 6.00
CA ASP A 185 22.47 14.82 6.04
C ASP A 185 22.84 15.75 4.87
N THR A 186 22.02 15.74 3.83
CA THR A 186 22.16 16.59 2.64
C THR A 186 21.47 17.95 2.78
N GLY A 187 20.93 18.26 3.95
CA GLY A 187 20.15 19.46 4.22
C GLY A 187 18.75 19.41 3.58
N PHE A 188 17.94 20.44 3.85
CA PHE A 188 16.56 20.53 3.37
C PHE A 188 16.45 20.42 1.85
N LYS A 189 17.25 21.22 1.11
CA LYS A 189 17.23 21.22 -0.36
C LYS A 189 17.74 19.91 -0.96
N GLY A 190 18.67 19.24 -0.27
CA GLY A 190 19.23 17.97 -0.72
C GLY A 190 18.18 16.87 -0.77
N GLN A 191 17.22 16.85 0.16
CA GLN A 191 16.15 15.86 0.22
C GLN A 191 15.25 15.84 -1.04
N PHE A 192 15.14 16.97 -1.75
CA PHE A 192 14.37 17.08 -3.00
C PHE A 192 15.20 16.88 -4.27
N ARG A 193 16.52 16.63 -4.13
CA ARG A 193 17.43 16.56 -5.29
C ARG A 193 17.04 15.46 -6.28
N PHE A 194 16.49 14.35 -5.80
CA PHE A 194 16.06 13.24 -6.64
C PHE A 194 14.95 13.62 -7.63
N LEU A 195 14.10 14.60 -7.30
CA LEU A 195 13.04 15.10 -8.18
C LEU A 195 13.59 15.86 -9.42
N LYS A 196 14.89 16.19 -9.44
CA LYS A 196 15.54 16.82 -10.60
C LYS A 196 15.97 15.82 -11.66
N THR A 197 15.89 14.51 -11.36
CA THR A 197 16.29 13.43 -12.28
C THR A 197 15.06 12.70 -12.81
N GLN A 198 15.17 12.13 -14.02
CA GLN A 198 14.05 11.47 -14.69
C GLN A 198 13.68 10.12 -14.05
N ALA A 199 14.66 9.38 -13.55
CA ALA A 199 14.45 8.00 -13.05
C ALA A 199 13.37 7.92 -11.95
N PRO A 200 13.38 8.73 -10.87
CA PRO A 200 12.32 8.71 -9.86
C PRO A 200 10.94 9.02 -10.43
N TRP A 201 10.82 9.95 -11.38
CA TRP A 201 9.52 10.28 -11.97
C TRP A 201 8.93 9.13 -12.79
N LEU A 202 9.77 8.34 -13.48
CA LEU A 202 9.31 7.16 -14.19
C LEU A 202 8.75 6.11 -13.22
N ILE A 203 9.42 5.91 -12.08
CA ILE A 203 8.99 4.95 -11.06
C ILE A 203 7.72 5.46 -10.36
N LEU A 204 7.69 6.72 -9.90
CA LEU A 204 6.52 7.33 -9.25
C LEU A 204 5.31 7.40 -10.19
N GLY A 205 5.52 7.76 -11.46
CA GLY A 205 4.47 7.77 -12.49
C GLY A 205 3.90 6.37 -12.73
N ALA A 206 4.76 5.35 -12.79
CA ALA A 206 4.33 3.98 -12.91
C ALA A 206 3.59 3.49 -11.66
N THR A 207 4.02 3.90 -10.46
CA THR A 207 3.31 3.61 -9.21
C THR A 207 1.93 4.26 -9.21
N MET A 208 1.84 5.55 -9.53
CA MET A 208 0.60 6.30 -9.49
C MET A 208 -0.40 5.80 -10.56
N LEU A 209 0.01 5.75 -11.83
CA LEU A 209 -0.89 5.37 -12.92
C LEU A 209 -1.01 3.85 -13.02
N GLY A 210 0.11 3.13 -13.01
CA GLY A 210 0.11 1.69 -13.24
C GLY A 210 -0.59 0.91 -12.14
N ASN A 211 -0.26 1.17 -10.87
CA ASN A 211 -0.92 0.53 -9.74
C ASN A 211 -2.35 1.06 -9.57
N GLY A 212 -2.57 2.36 -9.86
CA GLY A 212 -3.90 2.97 -9.90
C GLY A 212 -4.89 2.24 -10.81
N GLY A 213 -4.40 1.59 -11.86
CA GLY A 213 -5.21 0.77 -12.75
C GLY A 213 -5.98 -0.35 -12.04
N VAL A 214 -5.41 -0.96 -11.00
CA VAL A 214 -6.10 -1.99 -10.21
C VAL A 214 -7.26 -1.39 -9.41
N PHE A 215 -7.14 -0.15 -8.97
CA PHE A 215 -8.20 0.55 -8.23
C PHE A 215 -9.32 1.08 -9.11
N CYS A 216 -9.15 1.13 -10.44
CA CYS A 216 -10.26 1.36 -11.36
C CYS A 216 -11.29 0.24 -11.29
N TRP A 217 -10.85 -0.97 -10.97
CA TRP A 217 -11.66 -2.16 -11.06
C TRP A 217 -12.55 -2.35 -9.82
N TYR A 218 -13.84 -2.26 -10.02
CA TYR A 218 -14.84 -2.49 -8.98
C TYR A 218 -15.11 -3.99 -8.82
N SER A 219 -14.23 -4.71 -8.14
CA SER A 219 -14.23 -6.18 -8.07
C SER A 219 -15.49 -6.77 -7.44
N SER A 220 -15.99 -6.21 -6.34
CA SER A 220 -17.17 -6.76 -5.66
C SER A 220 -18.44 -6.72 -6.51
N PRO A 221 -18.86 -5.58 -7.10
CA PRO A 221 -20.02 -5.57 -7.98
C PRO A 221 -19.79 -6.37 -9.27
N LEU A 222 -18.57 -6.43 -9.78
CA LEU A 222 -18.25 -7.27 -10.93
C LEU A 222 -18.47 -8.75 -10.63
N LEU A 223 -17.95 -9.24 -9.50
CA LEU A 223 -18.08 -10.65 -9.08
C LEU A 223 -19.54 -11.05 -8.86
N THR A 224 -20.34 -10.16 -8.24
CA THR A 224 -21.74 -10.47 -7.93
C THR A 224 -22.67 -10.29 -9.13
N GLN A 225 -22.54 -9.20 -9.88
CA GLN A 225 -23.51 -8.83 -10.92
C GLN A 225 -23.13 -9.33 -12.31
N VAL A 226 -21.85 -9.62 -12.55
CA VAL A 226 -21.38 -10.10 -13.87
C VAL A 226 -20.97 -11.56 -13.81
N SER A 227 -20.21 -11.96 -12.78
CA SER A 227 -19.72 -13.34 -12.64
C SER A 227 -20.69 -14.27 -11.90
N GLY A 228 -21.78 -13.76 -11.33
CA GLY A 228 -22.87 -14.55 -10.74
C GLY A 228 -22.55 -15.15 -9.36
N PHE A 229 -21.54 -14.65 -8.64
CA PHE A 229 -21.28 -15.09 -7.27
C PHE A 229 -22.27 -14.48 -6.27
N SER A 230 -22.61 -15.21 -5.21
CA SER A 230 -23.43 -14.66 -4.12
C SER A 230 -22.62 -13.66 -3.28
N ALA A 231 -23.31 -12.70 -2.64
CA ALA A 231 -22.68 -11.74 -1.74
C ALA A 231 -21.95 -12.43 -0.58
N GLU A 232 -22.44 -13.56 -0.11
CA GLU A 232 -21.83 -14.37 0.97
C GLU A 232 -20.47 -14.95 0.58
N SER A 233 -20.28 -15.29 -0.71
CA SER A 233 -19.00 -15.83 -1.22
C SER A 233 -17.90 -14.79 -1.33
N LEU A 234 -18.23 -13.49 -1.36
CA LEU A 234 -17.26 -12.41 -1.52
C LEU A 234 -16.14 -12.45 -0.48
N THR A 235 -16.46 -12.78 0.78
CA THR A 235 -15.44 -12.88 1.84
C THR A 235 -14.37 -13.91 1.49
N VAL A 236 -14.77 -15.08 1.01
CA VAL A 236 -13.83 -16.16 0.61
C VAL A 236 -13.03 -15.73 -0.62
N LEU A 237 -13.68 -15.08 -1.59
CA LEU A 237 -13.01 -14.59 -2.81
C LEU A 237 -11.97 -13.51 -2.49
N MET A 238 -12.26 -12.60 -1.55
CA MET A 238 -11.29 -11.61 -1.09
C MET A 238 -10.10 -12.23 -0.36
N VAL A 239 -10.33 -13.30 0.40
CA VAL A 239 -9.23 -14.08 1.02
C VAL A 239 -8.34 -14.69 -0.06
N LEU A 240 -8.89 -15.23 -1.15
CA LEU A 240 -8.10 -15.73 -2.28
C LEU A 240 -7.28 -14.62 -2.94
N ALA A 241 -7.86 -13.43 -3.13
CA ALA A 241 -7.13 -12.25 -3.60
C ALA A 241 -5.97 -11.89 -2.68
N GLY A 242 -6.19 -11.94 -1.35
CA GLY A 242 -5.16 -11.71 -0.33
C GLY A 242 -3.99 -12.71 -0.43
N PHE A 243 -4.25 -13.99 -0.68
CA PHE A 243 -3.19 -14.96 -0.97
C PHE A 243 -2.39 -14.58 -2.21
N GLY A 244 -3.06 -14.09 -3.26
CA GLY A 244 -2.39 -13.53 -4.44
C GLY A 244 -1.43 -12.40 -4.07
N MET A 245 -1.88 -11.45 -3.24
CA MET A 245 -1.05 -10.32 -2.76
C MET A 245 0.21 -10.81 -2.03
N VAL A 246 0.08 -11.75 -1.09
CA VAL A 246 1.21 -12.32 -0.33
C VAL A 246 2.19 -13.01 -1.28
N ALA A 247 1.68 -13.88 -2.14
CA ALA A 247 2.51 -14.62 -3.11
C ALA A 247 3.24 -13.68 -4.06
N GLY A 248 2.52 -12.72 -4.67
CA GLY A 248 3.09 -11.74 -5.60
C GLY A 248 4.22 -10.94 -4.96
N ASN A 249 4.01 -10.40 -3.77
CA ASN A 249 5.01 -9.64 -3.03
C ASN A 249 6.28 -10.46 -2.73
N LEU A 250 6.14 -11.64 -2.13
CA LEU A 250 7.29 -12.45 -1.70
C LEU A 250 8.08 -13.03 -2.90
N ILE A 251 7.37 -13.47 -3.94
CA ILE A 251 8.02 -14.00 -5.16
C ILE A 251 8.77 -12.88 -5.86
N SER A 252 8.16 -11.71 -6.04
CA SER A 252 8.79 -10.59 -6.75
C SER A 252 10.02 -10.06 -6.01
N GLY A 253 10.00 -10.02 -4.68
CA GLY A 253 11.16 -9.63 -3.88
C GLY A 253 12.40 -10.49 -4.20
N ARG A 254 12.23 -11.81 -4.21
CA ARG A 254 13.32 -12.75 -4.57
C ARG A 254 13.74 -12.64 -6.03
N LEU A 255 12.75 -12.51 -6.94
CA LEU A 255 13.07 -12.37 -8.36
C LEU A 255 13.80 -11.06 -8.66
N SER A 256 13.50 -9.98 -7.94
CA SER A 256 14.14 -8.68 -8.12
C SER A 256 15.62 -8.71 -7.73
N ASP A 257 15.98 -9.49 -6.72
CA ASP A 257 17.38 -9.68 -6.35
C ASP A 257 18.17 -10.52 -7.38
N LYS A 258 17.46 -11.39 -8.12
CA LYS A 258 18.06 -12.25 -9.15
C LYS A 258 18.10 -11.61 -10.55
N TYR A 259 17.05 -10.86 -10.93
CA TYR A 259 16.81 -10.43 -12.33
C TYR A 259 16.72 -8.93 -12.54
N MET A 260 17.10 -8.10 -11.61
CA MET A 260 16.96 -6.64 -11.56
C MET A 260 15.51 -6.16 -11.24
N PRO A 261 15.38 -5.23 -10.29
CA PRO A 261 14.07 -4.75 -9.82
C PRO A 261 13.21 -4.13 -10.91
N GLY A 262 13.77 -3.31 -11.80
CA GLY A 262 13.01 -2.65 -12.86
C GLY A 262 12.44 -3.63 -13.88
N ARG A 263 13.19 -4.71 -14.21
CA ARG A 263 12.69 -5.78 -15.09
C ARG A 263 11.53 -6.51 -14.45
N VAL A 264 11.63 -6.88 -13.18
CA VAL A 264 10.59 -7.62 -12.45
C VAL A 264 9.35 -6.74 -12.31
N ALA A 265 9.51 -5.46 -11.96
CA ALA A 265 8.41 -4.50 -11.87
C ALA A 265 7.70 -4.33 -13.23
N ALA A 266 8.44 -4.21 -14.32
CA ALA A 266 7.85 -4.09 -15.66
C ALA A 266 7.02 -5.34 -16.04
N ILE A 267 7.55 -6.55 -15.79
CA ILE A 267 6.83 -7.80 -16.07
C ILE A 267 5.55 -7.89 -15.23
N ALA A 268 5.63 -7.60 -13.92
CA ALA A 268 4.48 -7.62 -13.04
C ALA A 268 3.42 -6.59 -13.46
N GLN A 269 3.85 -5.40 -13.89
CA GLN A 269 2.94 -4.37 -14.40
C GLN A 269 2.27 -4.78 -15.72
N GLY A 270 2.99 -5.45 -16.61
CA GLY A 270 2.44 -6.05 -17.82
C GLY A 270 1.42 -7.15 -17.52
N MET A 271 1.66 -7.96 -16.49
CA MET A 271 0.72 -8.97 -16.01
C MET A 271 -0.59 -8.33 -15.52
N ILE A 272 -0.53 -7.23 -14.77
CA ILE A 272 -1.73 -6.47 -14.35
C ILE A 272 -2.50 -5.98 -15.58
N CYS A 273 -1.80 -5.38 -16.56
CA CYS A 273 -2.42 -4.86 -17.77
C CYS A 273 -3.20 -5.96 -18.52
N VAL A 274 -2.56 -7.10 -18.76
CA VAL A 274 -3.18 -8.24 -19.47
C VAL A 274 -4.32 -8.83 -18.65
N ALA A 275 -4.14 -9.00 -17.33
CA ALA A 275 -5.17 -9.56 -16.47
C ALA A 275 -6.43 -8.68 -16.45
N LEU A 276 -6.30 -7.33 -16.31
CA LEU A 276 -7.44 -6.40 -16.36
C LEU A 276 -8.11 -6.38 -17.73
N LEU A 277 -7.34 -6.48 -18.81
CA LEU A 277 -7.89 -6.59 -20.17
C LEU A 277 -8.71 -7.88 -20.34
N LEU A 278 -8.20 -9.00 -19.83
CA LEU A 278 -8.91 -10.28 -19.84
C LEU A 278 -10.16 -10.25 -18.95
N VAL A 279 -10.13 -9.56 -17.81
CA VAL A 279 -11.33 -9.32 -16.99
C VAL A 279 -12.42 -8.63 -17.80
N PHE A 280 -12.10 -7.60 -18.58
CA PHE A 280 -13.08 -6.93 -19.43
C PHE A 280 -13.81 -7.88 -20.40
N PHE A 281 -13.08 -8.81 -21.01
CA PHE A 281 -13.66 -9.75 -21.99
C PHE A 281 -14.29 -10.99 -21.36
N LEU A 282 -13.74 -11.51 -20.26
CA LEU A 282 -14.01 -12.85 -19.73
C LEU A 282 -14.66 -12.85 -18.34
N ALA A 283 -15.07 -11.68 -17.79
CA ALA A 283 -15.66 -11.58 -16.46
C ALA A 283 -16.92 -12.44 -16.23
N GLN A 284 -17.60 -12.84 -17.30
CA GLN A 284 -18.79 -13.71 -17.23
C GLN A 284 -18.42 -15.16 -16.86
N ILE A 285 -17.17 -15.57 -17.08
CA ILE A 285 -16.68 -16.91 -16.71
C ILE A 285 -16.23 -16.86 -15.26
N SER A 286 -17.12 -17.24 -14.34
CA SER A 286 -17.01 -16.99 -12.90
C SER A 286 -15.63 -17.34 -12.31
N TRP A 287 -15.18 -18.59 -12.39
CA TRP A 287 -13.90 -19.01 -11.80
C TRP A 287 -12.67 -18.47 -12.52
N LEU A 288 -12.78 -18.21 -13.82
CA LEU A 288 -11.70 -17.54 -14.56
C LEU A 288 -11.53 -16.10 -14.09
N ASN A 289 -12.65 -15.39 -13.83
CA ASN A 289 -12.57 -14.04 -13.28
C ASN A 289 -11.95 -14.01 -11.87
N VAL A 290 -12.20 -15.02 -11.02
CA VAL A 290 -11.51 -15.16 -9.71
C VAL A 290 -10.02 -15.35 -9.90
N LEU A 291 -9.59 -16.18 -10.83
CA LEU A 291 -8.16 -16.37 -11.15
C LEU A 291 -7.53 -15.04 -11.63
N LEU A 292 -8.20 -14.31 -12.52
CA LEU A 292 -7.74 -13.02 -13.02
C LEU A 292 -7.66 -11.98 -11.88
N MET A 293 -8.62 -11.99 -10.95
CA MET A 293 -8.58 -11.17 -9.73
C MET A 293 -7.33 -11.48 -8.90
N CYS A 294 -7.03 -12.74 -8.66
CA CYS A 294 -5.83 -13.15 -7.93
C CYS A 294 -4.55 -12.71 -8.66
N LEU A 295 -4.52 -12.77 -9.99
CA LEU A 295 -3.38 -12.28 -10.80
C LEU A 295 -3.23 -10.76 -10.72
N CYS A 296 -4.34 -9.99 -10.78
CA CYS A 296 -4.30 -8.53 -10.62
C CYS A 296 -3.75 -8.14 -9.25
N THR A 297 -4.25 -8.74 -8.18
CA THR A 297 -3.82 -8.43 -6.81
C THR A 297 -2.40 -8.92 -6.53
N ALA A 298 -2.01 -10.08 -7.07
CA ALA A 298 -0.63 -10.55 -7.04
C ALA A 298 0.31 -9.57 -7.76
N GLY A 299 -0.08 -9.10 -8.95
CA GLY A 299 0.67 -8.10 -9.72
C GLY A 299 0.85 -6.79 -8.96
N LEU A 300 -0.23 -6.27 -8.34
CA LEU A 300 -0.21 -5.04 -7.56
C LEU A 300 0.86 -5.06 -6.46
N PHE A 301 0.97 -6.17 -5.75
CA PHE A 301 1.99 -6.29 -4.70
C PHE A 301 3.34 -6.79 -5.22
N ALA A 302 3.37 -7.43 -6.40
CA ALA A 302 4.63 -7.80 -7.05
C ALA A 302 5.43 -6.59 -7.54
N VAL A 303 4.80 -5.47 -7.85
CA VAL A 303 5.51 -4.23 -8.21
C VAL A 303 6.00 -3.45 -6.99
N SER A 304 5.42 -3.67 -5.79
CA SER A 304 5.65 -2.84 -4.61
C SER A 304 7.10 -2.87 -4.11
N SER A 305 7.65 -4.05 -3.81
CA SER A 305 9.02 -4.15 -3.29
C SER A 305 10.09 -3.70 -4.30
N PRO A 306 10.01 -4.07 -5.61
CA PRO A 306 10.94 -3.53 -6.61
C PRO A 306 10.89 -2.01 -6.71
N GLN A 307 9.70 -1.41 -6.82
CA GLN A 307 9.55 0.05 -6.90
C GLN A 307 10.12 0.74 -5.67
N GLN A 308 9.90 0.18 -4.47
CA GLN A 308 10.43 0.72 -3.23
C GLN A 308 11.97 0.74 -3.23
N VAL A 309 12.62 -0.37 -3.61
CA VAL A 309 14.08 -0.46 -3.70
C VAL A 309 14.64 0.46 -4.78
N LEU A 310 13.97 0.55 -5.93
CA LEU A 310 14.39 1.46 -7.00
C LEU A 310 14.37 2.91 -6.54
N LEU A 311 13.31 3.36 -5.83
CA LEU A 311 13.24 4.73 -5.32
C LEU A 311 14.36 5.01 -4.32
N ILE A 312 14.72 4.07 -3.44
CA ILE A 312 15.87 4.22 -2.54
C ILE A 312 17.14 4.43 -3.35
N ARG A 313 17.41 3.58 -4.33
CA ARG A 313 18.65 3.61 -5.15
C ARG A 313 18.79 4.87 -6.01
N TYR A 314 17.68 5.35 -6.57
CA TYR A 314 17.66 6.50 -7.49
C TYR A 314 17.35 7.85 -6.80
N SER A 315 17.18 7.87 -5.47
CA SER A 315 16.93 9.08 -4.68
C SER A 315 18.15 9.49 -3.85
N LYS A 316 19.37 9.40 -4.40
CA LYS A 316 20.61 9.71 -3.69
C LYS A 316 20.58 11.09 -3.03
N GLY A 317 20.79 11.12 -1.73
CA GLY A 317 20.74 12.32 -0.89
C GLY A 317 19.34 12.72 -0.41
N GLY A 318 18.30 12.01 -0.83
CA GLY A 318 16.91 12.15 -0.40
C GLY A 318 16.22 10.79 -0.26
N GLU A 319 16.96 9.76 0.15
CA GLU A 319 16.51 8.37 0.17
C GLU A 319 15.24 8.18 1.01
N MET A 320 15.16 8.85 2.17
CA MET A 320 13.97 8.74 3.04
C MET A 320 12.73 9.32 2.36
N LEU A 321 12.84 10.53 1.79
CA LEU A 321 11.73 11.15 1.10
C LEU A 321 11.36 10.40 -0.19
N GLY A 322 12.36 9.98 -0.96
CA GLY A 322 12.16 9.18 -2.16
C GLY A 322 11.40 7.89 -1.85
N ALA A 323 11.87 7.12 -0.89
CA ALA A 323 11.21 5.88 -0.47
C ALA A 323 9.78 6.09 0.07
N ALA A 324 9.55 7.17 0.85
CA ALA A 324 8.22 7.52 1.35
C ALA A 324 7.28 7.99 0.22
N SER A 325 7.82 8.60 -0.85
CA SER A 325 7.04 9.08 -2.00
C SER A 325 6.35 7.95 -2.78
N VAL A 326 6.81 6.69 -2.65
CA VAL A 326 6.12 5.53 -3.23
C VAL A 326 4.70 5.42 -2.67
N GLN A 327 4.53 5.59 -1.36
CA GLN A 327 3.20 5.51 -0.72
C GLN A 327 2.32 6.70 -1.08
N VAL A 328 2.90 7.88 -1.25
CA VAL A 328 2.17 9.05 -1.76
C VAL A 328 1.66 8.79 -3.18
N ALA A 329 2.52 8.31 -4.08
CA ALA A 329 2.14 7.98 -5.44
C ALA A 329 1.09 6.86 -5.50
N PHE A 330 1.22 5.84 -4.64
CA PHE A 330 0.25 4.74 -4.52
C PHE A 330 -1.13 5.26 -4.10
N ASN A 331 -1.21 6.09 -3.05
CA ASN A 331 -2.47 6.64 -2.56
C ASN A 331 -3.12 7.61 -3.56
N LEU A 332 -2.33 8.44 -4.26
CA LEU A 332 -2.83 9.27 -5.36
C LEU A 332 -3.35 8.40 -6.51
N GLY A 333 -2.64 7.33 -6.85
CA GLY A 333 -3.07 6.37 -7.87
C GLY A 333 -4.37 5.66 -7.49
N ASN A 334 -4.53 5.29 -6.23
CA ASN A 334 -5.77 4.73 -5.69
C ASN A 334 -6.95 5.71 -5.90
N ALA A 335 -6.77 6.97 -5.52
CA ALA A 335 -7.80 7.98 -5.65
C ALA A 335 -8.16 8.25 -7.13
N ILE A 336 -7.16 8.43 -7.99
CA ILE A 336 -7.37 8.64 -9.43
C ILE A 336 -8.03 7.41 -10.07
N GLY A 337 -7.55 6.21 -9.74
CA GLY A 337 -8.08 4.96 -10.24
C GLY A 337 -9.56 4.76 -9.87
N ALA A 338 -9.89 4.95 -8.58
CA ALA A 338 -11.26 4.83 -8.11
C ALA A 338 -12.20 5.83 -8.80
N TYR A 339 -11.77 7.09 -8.97
CA TYR A 339 -12.54 8.11 -9.68
C TYR A 339 -12.75 7.74 -11.15
N CYS A 340 -11.67 7.48 -11.88
CA CYS A 340 -11.76 7.14 -13.31
C CYS A 340 -12.53 5.84 -13.58
N GLY A 341 -12.41 4.85 -12.68
CA GLY A 341 -13.18 3.62 -12.76
C GLY A 341 -14.67 3.80 -12.54
N GLY A 342 -15.09 4.86 -11.82
CA GLY A 342 -16.50 5.22 -11.63
C GLY A 342 -17.16 5.85 -12.86
N LEU A 343 -16.39 6.59 -13.69
CA LEU A 343 -16.93 7.33 -14.83
C LEU A 343 -17.75 6.48 -15.81
N PRO A 344 -17.35 5.26 -16.22
CA PRO A 344 -18.18 4.41 -17.08
C PRO A 344 -19.51 4.06 -16.45
N LEU A 345 -19.57 3.91 -15.13
CA LEU A 345 -20.80 3.55 -14.42
C LEU A 345 -21.78 4.72 -14.37
N GLU A 346 -21.28 5.96 -14.26
CA GLU A 346 -22.10 7.17 -14.28
C GLU A 346 -22.83 7.37 -15.63
N VAL A 347 -22.22 6.93 -16.73
CA VAL A 347 -22.83 6.98 -18.06
C VAL A 347 -23.61 5.70 -18.43
N GLY A 348 -23.88 4.83 -17.45
CA GLY A 348 -24.71 3.64 -17.61
C GLY A 348 -23.99 2.43 -18.26
N LEU A 349 -22.67 2.44 -18.39
CA LEU A 349 -21.90 1.28 -18.82
C LEU A 349 -21.79 0.24 -17.69
N GLY A 350 -21.69 -1.03 -18.06
CA GLY A 350 -21.65 -2.13 -17.09
C GLY A 350 -20.33 -2.22 -16.33
N TYR A 351 -20.31 -3.00 -15.24
CA TYR A 351 -19.19 -3.15 -14.30
C TYR A 351 -17.89 -3.73 -14.90
N LYS A 352 -17.87 -4.22 -16.12
CA LYS A 352 -16.67 -4.66 -16.83
C LYS A 352 -15.81 -3.50 -17.39
N TYR A 353 -16.41 -2.34 -17.70
CA TYR A 353 -15.69 -1.21 -18.31
C TYR A 353 -14.64 -0.55 -17.41
N PRO A 354 -14.82 -0.46 -16.08
CA PRO A 354 -13.76 -0.05 -15.17
C PRO A 354 -12.45 -0.83 -15.33
N ALA A 355 -12.53 -2.14 -15.59
CA ALA A 355 -11.33 -2.96 -15.83
C ALA A 355 -10.60 -2.59 -17.13
N LEU A 356 -11.33 -2.14 -18.16
CA LEU A 356 -10.73 -1.66 -19.42
C LEU A 356 -9.92 -0.36 -19.20
N ILE A 357 -10.49 0.60 -18.44
CA ILE A 357 -9.78 1.84 -18.04
C ILE A 357 -8.54 1.48 -17.22
N GLY A 358 -8.71 0.58 -16.26
CA GLY A 358 -7.61 0.08 -15.42
C GLY A 358 -6.48 -0.57 -16.23
N SER A 359 -6.83 -1.34 -17.25
CA SER A 359 -5.85 -1.91 -18.19
C SER A 359 -5.07 -0.83 -18.94
N GLY A 360 -5.72 0.27 -19.37
CA GLY A 360 -5.05 1.41 -19.98
C GLY A 360 -4.04 2.08 -19.04
N PHE A 361 -4.42 2.29 -17.79
CA PHE A 361 -3.51 2.83 -16.77
C PHE A 361 -2.34 1.89 -16.48
N ALA A 362 -2.62 0.59 -16.34
CA ALA A 362 -1.58 -0.42 -16.13
C ALA A 362 -0.62 -0.49 -17.33
N PHE A 363 -1.12 -0.30 -18.56
CA PHE A 363 -0.30 -0.25 -19.77
C PHE A 363 0.66 0.96 -19.75
N ILE A 364 0.20 2.15 -19.32
CA ILE A 364 1.07 3.30 -19.16
C ILE A 364 2.18 2.98 -18.13
N GLY A 365 1.82 2.39 -16.99
CA GLY A 365 2.78 1.96 -16.00
C GLY A 365 3.80 0.95 -16.53
N PHE A 366 3.36 -0.01 -17.35
CA PHE A 366 4.22 -0.98 -18.04
C PHE A 366 5.22 -0.29 -18.97
N LEU A 367 4.77 0.68 -19.75
CA LEU A 367 5.65 1.45 -20.66
C LEU A 367 6.70 2.23 -19.90
N LEU A 368 6.29 2.93 -18.80
CA LEU A 368 7.21 3.71 -17.97
C LEU A 368 8.28 2.83 -17.32
N LEU A 369 7.92 1.68 -16.76
CA LEU A 369 8.87 0.74 -16.16
C LEU A 369 9.75 0.04 -17.20
N THR A 370 9.21 -0.28 -18.36
CA THR A 370 10.00 -0.86 -19.46
C THR A 370 11.03 0.14 -19.99
N PHE A 371 10.63 1.39 -20.14
CA PHE A 371 11.56 2.46 -20.52
C PHE A 371 12.63 2.68 -19.45
N PHE A 372 12.23 2.71 -18.16
CA PHE A 372 13.15 2.79 -17.03
C PHE A 372 14.18 1.66 -17.07
N TYR A 373 13.71 0.39 -17.16
CA TYR A 373 14.57 -0.79 -17.21
C TYR A 373 15.58 -0.71 -18.36
N ARG A 374 15.11 -0.38 -19.57
CA ARG A 374 15.98 -0.30 -20.76
C ARG A 374 17.04 0.79 -20.63
N LYS A 375 16.71 1.94 -20.04
CA LYS A 375 17.60 3.11 -19.97
C LYS A 375 18.57 3.05 -18.81
N TYR A 376 18.14 2.53 -17.65
CA TYR A 376 18.87 2.68 -16.40
C TYR A 376 19.43 1.38 -15.81
N GLU A 377 18.87 0.22 -16.16
CA GLU A 377 19.36 -1.05 -15.63
C GLU A 377 20.01 -1.96 -16.69
N ARG A 378 19.49 -1.99 -17.91
CA ARG A 378 20.04 -2.86 -18.96
C ARG A 378 21.37 -2.37 -19.51
N THR A 379 21.67 -1.09 -19.39
CA THR A 379 22.89 -0.46 -19.90
C THR A 379 24.04 -0.43 -18.89
N THR A 380 23.78 -0.84 -17.66
CA THR A 380 24.78 -1.06 -16.60
C THR A 380 25.08 -2.55 -16.45
#